data_e21a06b83dda8609d6d848fad06b09d5
#
_entry.id   e21a06b83dda8609d6d848fad06b09d5
#
_cell.length_a   1.000
_cell.length_b   1.000
_cell.length_c   1.000
_cell.angle_alpha   90.00
_cell.angle_beta   90.00
_cell.angle_gamma   90.00
#
_symmetry.space_group_name_H-M   'P 1'
#
loop_
_entity.id
_entity.type
_entity.pdbx_description
1 polymer ?
#
loop_
_entity_poly.entity_id
_entity_poly.type
_entity_poly.pdbx_seq_one_letter_code
_entity_poly.pdbx_strand_id
1 'polypeptide(L)'
;MCAKVNDDIIQLDETDISILKIINEDVRISYRQISRDLGISVGTVHNRIDKMLKTGVIEKFAPVLNHKKLGYALTSIIGVNVKGQELEEWEQKISENENVVGLYDVTGQYDAIVIAKFRDTDELDTFLKELLKTGCIEKTITQTVLNIVKEDVGSADIL
;
A
#
# COMPACT_ATOMS: atom_id res chain seq x y z
N MET A 1 -14.94 13.24 -3.01
CA MET A 1 -16.05 12.25 -2.95
C MET A 1 -15.37 10.87 -3.04
N CYS A 2 -14.93 10.33 -1.90
CA CYS A 2 -14.37 8.99 -1.86
C CYS A 2 -15.43 8.02 -2.39
N ALA A 3 -15.17 7.38 -3.52
CA ALA A 3 -16.03 6.32 -3.99
C ALA A 3 -16.06 5.27 -2.86
N LYS A 4 -17.21 5.08 -2.22
CA LYS A 4 -17.43 3.91 -1.38
C LYS A 4 -17.25 2.72 -2.33
N VAL A 5 -16.05 2.13 -2.31
CA VAL A 5 -15.85 0.81 -2.86
C VAL A 5 -16.85 -0.06 -2.11
N ASN A 6 -17.70 -0.74 -2.84
CA ASN A 6 -18.65 -1.68 -2.26
C ASN A 6 -17.78 -2.80 -1.68
N ASP A 7 -17.47 -2.72 -0.39
CA ASP A 7 -16.61 -3.67 0.34
C ASP A 7 -17.37 -4.97 0.62
N ASP A 8 -17.98 -5.54 -0.43
CA ASP A 8 -18.51 -6.89 -0.33
C ASP A 8 -17.34 -7.85 -0.19
N ILE A 9 -17.23 -8.48 0.96
CA ILE A 9 -16.23 -9.52 1.21
C ILE A 9 -16.41 -10.62 0.17
N ILE A 10 -15.44 -10.76 -0.72
CA ILE A 10 -15.45 -11.80 -1.76
C ILE A 10 -15.04 -13.12 -1.14
N GLN A 11 -15.92 -14.13 -1.21
CA GLN A 11 -15.59 -15.48 -0.77
C GLN A 11 -14.65 -16.14 -1.80
N LEU A 12 -13.46 -16.50 -1.34
CA LEU A 12 -12.47 -17.26 -2.09
C LEU A 12 -12.55 -18.74 -1.69
N ASP A 13 -12.43 -19.62 -2.67
CA ASP A 13 -12.24 -21.05 -2.41
C ASP A 13 -10.74 -21.41 -2.25
N GLU A 14 -10.47 -22.66 -1.84
CA GLU A 14 -9.11 -23.16 -1.63
C GLU A 14 -8.22 -23.04 -2.88
N THR A 15 -8.83 -23.15 -4.07
CA THR A 15 -8.11 -23.00 -5.34
C THR A 15 -7.73 -21.55 -5.59
N ASP A 16 -8.62 -20.59 -5.30
CA ASP A 16 -8.33 -19.17 -5.41
C ASP A 16 -7.18 -18.77 -4.47
N ILE A 17 -7.24 -19.23 -3.20
CA ILE A 17 -6.18 -19.00 -2.21
C ILE A 17 -4.84 -19.61 -2.67
N SER A 18 -4.87 -20.82 -3.22
CA SER A 18 -3.64 -21.47 -3.72
C SER A 18 -3.03 -20.71 -4.89
N ILE A 19 -3.85 -20.22 -5.82
CA ILE A 19 -3.41 -19.37 -6.92
C ILE A 19 -2.80 -18.08 -6.39
N LEU A 20 -3.45 -17.39 -5.43
CA LEU A 20 -2.94 -16.16 -4.83
C LEU A 20 -1.57 -16.37 -4.19
N LYS A 21 -1.38 -17.44 -3.42
CA LYS A 21 -0.09 -17.75 -2.79
C LYS A 21 1.02 -17.95 -3.83
N ILE A 22 0.74 -18.70 -4.89
CA ILE A 22 1.71 -18.95 -5.94
C ILE A 22 2.11 -17.66 -6.67
N ILE A 23 1.14 -16.83 -7.06
CA ILE A 23 1.45 -15.57 -7.77
C ILE A 23 2.08 -14.52 -6.86
N ASN A 24 1.82 -14.58 -5.54
CA ASN A 24 2.46 -13.69 -4.58
C ASN A 24 3.94 -14.00 -4.41
N GLU A 25 4.34 -15.28 -4.52
CA GLU A 25 5.75 -15.69 -4.49
C GLU A 25 6.50 -15.28 -5.76
N ASP A 26 5.93 -15.54 -6.95
CA ASP A 26 6.49 -15.08 -8.23
C ASP A 26 5.39 -14.74 -9.23
N VAL A 27 5.13 -13.45 -9.37
CA VAL A 27 4.13 -12.90 -10.32
C VAL A 27 4.44 -13.25 -11.78
N ARG A 28 5.67 -13.64 -12.12
CA ARG A 28 6.09 -14.01 -13.48
C ARG A 28 5.79 -15.47 -13.83
N ILE A 29 5.27 -16.25 -12.89
CA ILE A 29 4.91 -17.65 -13.11
C ILE A 29 3.89 -17.77 -14.24
N SER A 30 4.07 -18.73 -15.13
CA SER A 30 3.11 -18.93 -16.23
C SER A 30 1.84 -19.64 -15.76
N TYR A 31 0.70 -19.30 -16.33
CA TYR A 31 -0.56 -20.00 -16.06
C TYR A 31 -0.49 -21.52 -16.34
N ARG A 32 0.38 -21.93 -17.27
CA ARG A 32 0.65 -23.36 -17.51
C ARG A 32 1.36 -24.03 -16.33
N GLN A 33 2.25 -23.31 -15.66
CA GLN A 33 2.91 -23.84 -14.47
C GLN A 33 1.91 -23.95 -13.31
N ILE A 34 1.13 -22.89 -13.03
CA ILE A 34 0.07 -22.91 -12.01
C ILE A 34 -0.91 -24.07 -12.27
N SER A 35 -1.32 -24.24 -13.54
CA SER A 35 -2.20 -25.32 -13.97
C SER A 35 -1.65 -26.70 -13.61
N ARG A 36 -0.34 -26.92 -13.84
CA ARG A 36 0.33 -28.19 -13.50
C ARG A 36 0.44 -28.41 -11.99
N ASP A 37 0.80 -27.35 -11.26
CA ASP A 37 1.04 -27.43 -9.81
C ASP A 37 -0.26 -27.70 -9.05
N LEU A 38 -1.39 -27.15 -9.53
CA LEU A 38 -2.70 -27.32 -8.89
C LEU A 38 -3.57 -28.41 -9.54
N GLY A 39 -3.13 -29.06 -10.64
CA GLY A 39 -3.91 -30.10 -11.32
C GLY A 39 -5.19 -29.60 -11.96
N ILE A 40 -5.28 -28.34 -12.37
CA ILE A 40 -6.44 -27.70 -13.00
C ILE A 40 -6.14 -27.25 -14.43
N SER A 41 -7.15 -26.93 -15.24
CA SER A 41 -6.92 -26.46 -16.60
C SER A 41 -6.30 -25.05 -16.63
N VAL A 42 -5.54 -24.72 -17.68
CA VAL A 42 -5.00 -23.37 -17.90
C VAL A 42 -6.13 -22.34 -18.02
N GLY A 43 -7.24 -22.71 -18.65
CA GLY A 43 -8.43 -21.85 -18.76
C GLY A 43 -9.05 -21.58 -17.39
N THR A 44 -9.05 -22.55 -16.49
CA THR A 44 -9.52 -22.37 -15.11
C THR A 44 -8.65 -21.36 -14.37
N VAL A 45 -7.32 -21.49 -14.47
CA VAL A 45 -6.38 -20.51 -13.86
C VAL A 45 -6.64 -19.10 -14.37
N HIS A 46 -6.72 -18.94 -15.71
CA HIS A 46 -7.00 -17.65 -16.34
C HIS A 46 -8.30 -17.03 -15.82
N ASN A 47 -9.40 -17.80 -15.86
CA ASN A 47 -10.70 -17.28 -15.47
C ASN A 47 -10.75 -16.87 -13.98
N ARG A 48 -10.04 -17.60 -13.10
CA ARG A 48 -9.98 -17.28 -11.67
C ARG A 48 -9.18 -16.01 -11.41
N ILE A 49 -8.00 -15.87 -12.03
CA ILE A 49 -7.19 -14.65 -11.91
C ILE A 49 -7.96 -13.45 -12.48
N ASP A 50 -8.59 -13.59 -13.64
CA ASP A 50 -9.39 -12.54 -14.26
C ASP A 50 -10.60 -12.14 -13.38
N LYS A 51 -11.26 -13.09 -12.74
CA LYS A 51 -12.30 -12.83 -11.75
C LYS A 51 -11.76 -12.05 -10.56
N MET A 52 -10.63 -12.45 -9.98
CA MET A 52 -10.02 -11.78 -8.84
C MET A 52 -9.57 -10.36 -9.16
N LEU A 53 -9.07 -10.09 -10.38
CA LEU A 53 -8.80 -8.74 -10.87
C LEU A 53 -10.08 -7.90 -11.02
N LYS A 54 -11.12 -8.46 -11.61
CA LYS A 54 -12.41 -7.75 -11.82
C LYS A 54 -13.14 -7.43 -10.51
N THR A 55 -12.97 -8.28 -9.51
CA THR A 55 -13.59 -8.08 -8.19
C THR A 55 -12.71 -7.27 -7.24
N GLY A 56 -11.51 -6.86 -7.63
CA GLY A 56 -10.60 -6.08 -6.81
C GLY A 56 -9.86 -6.88 -5.74
N VAL A 57 -10.02 -8.22 -5.68
CA VAL A 57 -9.21 -9.09 -4.80
C VAL A 57 -7.72 -8.98 -5.16
N ILE A 58 -7.41 -8.90 -6.45
CA ILE A 58 -6.11 -8.50 -6.96
C ILE A 58 -6.28 -7.07 -7.50
N GLU A 59 -5.69 -6.10 -6.83
CA GLU A 59 -5.76 -4.70 -7.27
C GLU A 59 -4.90 -4.48 -8.52
N LYS A 60 -3.67 -4.98 -8.49
CA LYS A 60 -2.70 -4.85 -9.61
C LYS A 60 -1.55 -5.83 -9.43
N PHE A 61 -0.81 -6.06 -10.50
CA PHE A 61 0.50 -6.71 -10.45
C PHE A 61 1.59 -5.63 -10.47
N ALA A 62 2.40 -5.58 -9.42
CA ALA A 62 3.48 -4.61 -9.30
C ALA A 62 4.75 -5.28 -8.72
N PRO A 63 5.95 -4.87 -9.16
CA PRO A 63 7.18 -5.33 -8.53
C PRO A 63 7.34 -4.72 -7.14
N VAL A 64 7.86 -5.49 -6.21
CA VAL A 64 8.33 -4.98 -4.92
C VAL A 64 9.74 -4.39 -5.12
N LEU A 65 9.88 -3.09 -4.84
CA LEU A 65 11.11 -2.36 -5.07
C LEU A 65 11.92 -2.21 -3.80
N ASN A 66 13.23 -2.39 -3.90
CA ASN A 66 14.15 -2.05 -2.82
C ASN A 66 14.47 -0.54 -2.86
N HIS A 67 13.69 0.24 -2.14
CA HIS A 67 13.80 1.71 -2.13
C HIS A 67 15.19 2.19 -1.70
N LYS A 68 15.84 1.50 -0.74
CA LYS A 68 17.21 1.83 -0.32
C LYS A 68 18.21 1.71 -1.45
N LYS A 69 18.07 0.68 -2.32
CA LYS A 69 18.94 0.53 -3.51
C LYS A 69 18.64 1.57 -4.59
N LEU A 70 17.47 2.18 -4.56
CA LEU A 70 17.08 3.28 -5.46
C LEU A 70 17.45 4.65 -4.89
N GLY A 71 18.16 4.70 -3.74
CA GLY A 71 18.62 5.95 -3.14
C GLY A 71 17.71 6.53 -2.06
N TYR A 72 16.54 5.95 -1.82
CA TYR A 72 15.64 6.35 -0.73
C TYR A 72 16.09 5.70 0.57
N ALA A 73 17.08 6.32 1.25
CA ALA A 73 17.72 5.74 2.42
C ALA A 73 16.97 6.01 3.74
N LEU A 74 16.07 7.00 3.74
CA LEU A 74 15.34 7.46 4.91
C LEU A 74 13.87 7.10 4.78
N THR A 75 13.33 6.40 5.79
CA THR A 75 11.89 6.17 5.94
C THR A 75 11.42 6.90 7.18
N SER A 76 10.32 7.63 7.09
CA SER A 76 9.71 8.34 8.22
C SER A 76 8.26 7.95 8.40
N ILE A 77 7.85 7.84 9.66
CA ILE A 77 6.46 7.67 10.08
C ILE A 77 6.05 8.99 10.74
N ILE A 78 5.05 9.65 10.18
CA ILE A 78 4.63 10.99 10.57
C ILE A 78 3.19 10.94 11.07
N GLY A 79 3.00 11.09 12.38
CA GLY A 79 1.68 11.28 12.95
C GLY A 79 1.24 12.73 12.78
N VAL A 80 0.03 12.94 12.29
CA VAL A 80 -0.51 14.25 11.93
C VAL A 80 -1.85 14.47 12.61
N ASN A 81 -2.05 15.67 13.17
CA ASN A 81 -3.35 16.16 13.59
C ASN A 81 -3.77 17.33 12.71
N VAL A 82 -4.97 17.24 12.16
CA VAL A 82 -5.53 18.17 11.19
C VAL A 82 -6.73 18.88 11.78
N LYS A 83 -6.94 20.14 11.43
CA LYS A 83 -8.11 20.90 11.88
C LYS A 83 -9.41 20.33 11.28
N GLY A 84 -10.18 19.70 12.12
CA GLY A 84 -11.55 19.22 11.96
C GLY A 84 -12.02 18.87 10.54
N GLN A 85 -12.55 19.84 9.80
CA GLN A 85 -13.21 19.60 8.51
C GLN A 85 -12.27 19.57 7.28
N GLU A 86 -10.97 19.80 7.49
CA GLU A 86 -9.99 19.89 6.40
C GLU A 86 -9.25 18.57 6.14
N LEU A 87 -9.57 17.52 6.89
CA LEU A 87 -8.86 16.23 6.83
C LEU A 87 -8.95 15.58 5.44
N GLU A 88 -10.15 15.43 4.87
CA GLU A 88 -10.33 14.77 3.57
C GLU A 88 -9.60 15.50 2.43
N GLU A 89 -9.64 16.84 2.41
CA GLU A 89 -8.95 17.63 1.39
C GLU A 89 -7.43 17.53 1.54
N TRP A 90 -6.94 17.55 2.79
CA TRP A 90 -5.53 17.38 3.09
C TRP A 90 -5.03 15.98 2.69
N GLU A 91 -5.78 14.91 3.03
CA GLU A 91 -5.45 13.53 2.68
C GLU A 91 -5.36 13.34 1.16
N GLN A 92 -6.33 13.86 0.42
CA GLN A 92 -6.29 13.80 -1.04
C GLN A 92 -5.01 14.43 -1.58
N LYS A 93 -4.64 15.62 -1.09
CA LYS A 93 -3.43 16.33 -1.53
C LYS A 93 -2.16 15.57 -1.17
N ILE A 94 -2.08 15.02 0.04
CA ILE A 94 -0.89 14.31 0.51
C ILE A 94 -0.75 12.94 -0.16
N SER A 95 -1.83 12.26 -0.49
CA SER A 95 -1.80 10.99 -1.20
C SER A 95 -1.19 11.08 -2.60
N GLU A 96 -1.18 12.28 -3.22
CA GLU A 96 -0.57 12.51 -4.53
C GLU A 96 0.94 12.76 -4.46
N ASN A 97 1.52 12.91 -3.26
CA ASN A 97 2.95 13.19 -3.10
C ASN A 97 3.80 11.94 -3.34
N GLU A 98 4.80 12.04 -4.21
CA GLU A 98 5.65 10.92 -4.66
C GLU A 98 6.47 10.26 -3.53
N ASN A 99 6.74 10.97 -2.44
CA ASN A 99 7.44 10.43 -1.29
C ASN A 99 6.53 9.59 -0.39
N VAL A 100 5.20 9.78 -0.48
CA VAL A 100 4.22 9.08 0.36
C VAL A 100 3.97 7.69 -0.18
N VAL A 101 4.28 6.68 0.63
CA VAL A 101 4.07 5.26 0.29
C VAL A 101 2.92 4.64 1.09
N GLY A 102 2.44 5.32 2.12
CA GLY A 102 1.28 4.93 2.91
C GLY A 102 0.65 6.13 3.59
N LEU A 103 -0.67 6.20 3.58
CA LEU A 103 -1.47 7.19 4.28
C LEU A 103 -2.67 6.48 4.89
N TYR A 104 -2.84 6.64 6.19
CA TYR A 104 -3.87 5.95 6.96
C TYR A 104 -4.60 6.95 7.84
N ASP A 105 -5.92 7.01 7.71
CA ASP A 105 -6.80 7.60 8.71
C ASP A 105 -6.84 6.66 9.92
N VAL A 106 -6.64 7.18 11.12
CA VAL A 106 -6.47 6.35 12.32
C VAL A 106 -7.26 6.89 13.50
N THR A 107 -7.62 6.01 14.41
CA THR A 107 -8.17 6.41 15.70
C THR A 107 -7.06 6.57 16.74
N GLY A 108 -7.20 7.51 17.68
CA GLY A 108 -6.28 7.65 18.81
C GLY A 108 -5.65 9.03 18.90
N GLN A 109 -4.32 9.08 19.04
CA GLN A 109 -3.58 10.32 19.29
C GLN A 109 -3.45 11.22 18.03
N TYR A 110 -3.45 10.64 16.86
CA TYR A 110 -3.33 11.29 15.57
C TYR A 110 -4.62 11.08 14.77
N ASP A 111 -4.90 12.00 13.85
CA ASP A 111 -5.97 11.84 12.87
C ASP A 111 -5.48 11.01 11.68
N ALA A 112 -4.23 11.21 11.27
CA ALA A 112 -3.62 10.44 10.20
C ALA A 112 -2.17 10.02 10.49
N ILE A 113 -1.75 8.91 9.85
CA ILE A 113 -0.37 8.43 9.82
C ILE A 113 0.10 8.41 8.38
N VAL A 114 1.19 9.12 8.12
CA VAL A 114 1.88 9.15 6.82
C VAL A 114 3.15 8.29 6.91
N ILE A 115 3.33 7.36 5.99
CA ILE A 115 4.60 6.66 5.79
C ILE A 115 5.22 7.22 4.52
N ALA A 116 6.41 7.81 4.63
CA ALA A 116 7.08 8.43 3.50
C ALA A 116 8.55 8.03 3.43
N LYS A 117 9.10 8.04 2.20
CA LYS A 117 10.48 7.66 1.91
C LYS A 117 11.22 8.82 1.26
N PHE A 118 12.43 9.08 1.74
CA PHE A 118 13.25 10.22 1.32
C PHE A 118 14.68 9.76 1.03
N ARG A 119 15.39 10.52 0.19
CA ARG A 119 16.80 10.27 -0.10
C ARG A 119 17.68 10.65 1.09
N ASP A 120 17.37 11.79 1.70
CA ASP A 120 18.14 12.40 2.79
C ASP A 120 17.23 13.21 3.74
N THR A 121 17.87 13.85 4.71
CA THR A 121 17.19 14.71 5.69
C THR A 121 16.72 16.03 5.11
N ASP A 122 17.34 16.53 4.04
CA ASP A 122 16.97 17.81 3.41
C ASP A 122 15.66 17.64 2.63
N GLU A 123 15.48 16.49 1.98
CA GLU A 123 14.21 16.14 1.32
C GLU A 123 13.08 15.96 2.36
N LEU A 124 13.35 15.30 3.49
CA LEU A 124 12.41 15.19 4.61
C LEU A 124 12.04 16.59 5.17
N ASP A 125 13.02 17.45 5.42
CA ASP A 125 12.78 18.81 5.94
C ASP A 125 11.91 19.62 4.98
N THR A 126 12.19 19.51 3.68
CA THR A 126 11.38 20.16 2.64
C THR A 126 9.94 19.67 2.67
N PHE A 127 9.74 18.35 2.71
CA PHE A 127 8.40 17.76 2.81
C PHE A 127 7.65 18.24 4.05
N LEU A 128 8.28 18.24 5.23
CA LEU A 128 7.66 18.70 6.47
C LEU A 128 7.27 20.18 6.41
N LYS A 129 8.11 21.02 5.81
CA LYS A 129 7.82 22.44 5.61
C LYS A 129 6.62 22.65 4.66
N GLU A 130 6.53 21.87 3.60
CA GLU A 130 5.39 21.91 2.68
C GLU A 130 4.11 21.45 3.36
N LEU A 131 4.18 20.36 4.12
CA LEU A 131 3.09 19.85 4.91
C LEU A 131 2.51 20.92 5.87
N LEU A 132 3.38 21.62 6.58
CA LEU A 132 3.00 22.69 7.52
C LEU A 132 2.43 23.95 6.83
N LYS A 133 2.84 24.23 5.58
CA LYS A 133 2.33 25.40 4.81
C LYS A 133 0.86 25.26 4.43
N THR A 134 0.28 24.09 4.50
CA THR A 134 -1.15 23.90 4.18
C THR A 134 -2.08 24.66 5.12
N GLY A 135 -1.61 25.02 6.31
CA GLY A 135 -2.38 25.81 7.29
C GLY A 135 -3.41 25.01 8.08
N CYS A 136 -3.73 23.80 7.64
CA CYS A 136 -4.70 22.90 8.28
C CYS A 136 -4.07 21.99 9.35
N ILE A 137 -2.74 21.89 9.39
CA ILE A 137 -2.05 21.05 10.36
C ILE A 137 -1.98 21.74 11.72
N GLU A 138 -2.41 21.03 12.77
CA GLU A 138 -2.27 21.48 14.16
C GLU A 138 -0.95 21.00 14.76
N LYS A 139 -0.61 19.75 14.51
CA LYS A 139 0.58 19.10 15.08
C LYS A 139 1.08 17.98 14.19
N THR A 140 2.40 17.83 14.13
CA THR A 140 3.05 16.66 13.56
C THR A 140 4.06 16.07 14.54
N ILE A 141 4.20 14.75 14.52
CA ILE A 141 5.30 14.05 15.19
C ILE A 141 5.94 13.13 14.16
N THR A 142 7.19 13.42 13.84
CA THR A 142 7.98 12.67 12.87
C THR A 142 8.90 11.69 13.58
N GLN A 143 8.81 10.42 13.23
CA GLN A 143 9.69 9.36 13.68
C GLN A 143 10.49 8.83 12.50
N THR A 144 11.83 8.93 12.59
CA THR A 144 12.70 8.33 11.59
C THR A 144 12.89 6.86 11.91
N VAL A 145 12.65 6.01 10.91
CA VAL A 145 12.81 4.56 11.02
C VAL A 145 14.30 4.21 11.00
N LEU A 146 14.78 3.59 12.07
CA LEU A 146 16.18 3.15 12.18
C LEU A 146 16.43 1.85 11.40
N ASN A 147 15.46 0.92 11.45
CA ASN A 147 15.55 -0.36 10.76
C ASN A 147 14.14 -0.85 10.39
N ILE A 148 13.98 -1.30 9.16
CA ILE A 148 12.75 -1.95 8.68
C ILE A 148 12.91 -3.45 8.95
N VAL A 149 12.18 -3.97 9.91
CA VAL A 149 12.19 -5.40 10.28
C VAL A 149 11.33 -6.20 9.32
N LYS A 150 10.12 -5.70 9.00
CA LYS A 150 9.23 -6.26 7.98
C LYS A 150 8.45 -5.10 7.33
N GLU A 151 8.39 -5.07 6.03
CA GLU A 151 7.56 -4.18 5.24
C GLU A 151 7.06 -4.98 4.04
N ASP A 152 5.89 -5.56 4.17
CA ASP A 152 5.29 -6.42 3.17
C ASP A 152 3.81 -6.09 3.04
N VAL A 153 3.53 -5.07 2.23
CA VAL A 153 2.17 -4.61 1.94
C VAL A 153 1.63 -5.42 0.76
N GLY A 154 0.56 -6.16 0.99
CA GLY A 154 -0.06 -7.03 -0.02
C GLY A 154 0.40 -8.49 0.06
N SER A 155 0.98 -8.91 1.19
CA SER A 155 1.34 -10.30 1.44
C SER A 155 0.12 -11.22 1.50
N ALA A 156 0.24 -12.37 0.85
CA ALA A 156 -0.73 -13.46 0.97
C ALA A 156 -0.52 -14.32 2.24
N ASP A 157 0.42 -13.96 3.13
CA ASP A 157 0.69 -14.70 4.37
C ASP A 157 -0.50 -14.70 5.36
N ILE A 158 -1.44 -13.76 5.17
CA ILE A 158 -2.65 -13.65 5.99
C ILE A 158 -3.81 -14.54 5.53
N LEU A 159 -3.66 -15.25 4.38
CA LEU A 159 -4.70 -16.12 3.79
C LEU A 159 -4.69 -17.54 4.35
#